data_735f01db096d190d947371725194c70c
#
_entry.id   735f01db096d190d947371725194c70c
#
_cell.length_a   1.000
_cell.length_b   1.000
_cell.length_c   1.000
_cell.angle_alpha   90.00
_cell.angle_beta   90.00
_cell.angle_gamma   90.00
#
_symmetry.space_group_name_H-M   'P 1'
#
loop_
_entity.id
_entity.type
_entity.pdbx_description
1 polymer ?
#
loop_
_entity_poly.entity_id
_entity_poly.type
_entity_poly.pdbx_seq_one_letter_code
_entity_poly.pdbx_strand_id
1 'polypeptide(L)'
;MQQEQAGDVVVNCNGIEIFDNEFELAIDEACEKYGIEDLTEASQRQWKAVMRYVGKRVFPDTQILRDKNTVLLEGNKIPTNNNRFDYNIINTLCDYYMSISDRYNKLISAEAFSLLLNMPRETISLWGSDEPSTLRFNIYKKLKDYRLECIKDNAYDNGNVTGTMYVGNVEFGTNLPGVSR
;
A
#
# COMPACT_ATOMS: atom_id res chain seq x y z
N MET A 1 -30.02 17.23 21.72
CA MET A 1 -29.30 16.55 20.63
C MET A 1 -27.83 16.77 20.92
N GLN A 2 -27.19 15.78 21.56
CA GLN A 2 -25.73 15.79 21.78
C GLN A 2 -25.08 15.20 20.52
N GLN A 3 -24.22 15.99 19.88
CA GLN A 3 -23.31 15.48 18.89
C GLN A 3 -22.25 14.63 19.62
N GLU A 4 -22.28 13.33 19.42
CA GLU A 4 -21.14 12.45 19.73
C GLU A 4 -19.97 12.94 18.87
N GLN A 5 -18.98 13.53 19.53
CA GLN A 5 -17.66 13.70 18.95
C GLN A 5 -17.06 12.29 18.83
N ALA A 6 -16.96 11.79 17.60
CA ALA A 6 -16.15 10.63 17.30
C ALA A 6 -14.72 10.95 17.78
N GLY A 7 -14.23 10.20 18.73
CA GLY A 7 -12.89 10.38 19.28
C GLY A 7 -11.87 9.99 18.23
N ASP A 8 -11.12 10.99 17.73
CA ASP A 8 -10.00 10.80 16.82
C ASP A 8 -8.93 9.95 17.51
N VAL A 9 -8.77 8.72 17.08
CA VAL A 9 -7.60 7.92 17.45
C VAL A 9 -6.42 8.39 16.61
N VAL A 10 -5.57 9.18 17.23
CA VAL A 10 -4.40 9.77 16.61
C VAL A 10 -3.24 8.79 16.74
N VAL A 11 -2.77 8.21 15.65
CA VAL A 11 -1.50 7.50 15.60
C VAL A 11 -0.40 8.48 15.30
N ASN A 12 0.45 8.75 16.29
CA ASN A 12 1.53 9.73 16.17
C ASN A 12 2.76 9.09 15.54
N CYS A 13 2.99 9.37 14.25
CA CYS A 13 4.19 8.94 13.53
C CYS A 13 5.02 10.17 13.17
N ASN A 14 6.07 10.44 13.94
CA ASN A 14 7.02 11.53 13.69
C ASN A 14 6.37 12.92 13.51
N GLY A 15 5.33 13.22 14.30
CA GLY A 15 4.63 14.51 14.27
C GLY A 15 3.56 14.64 13.19
N ILE A 16 3.18 13.54 12.54
CA ILE A 16 2.04 13.49 11.64
C ILE A 16 0.99 12.56 12.24
N GLU A 17 -0.17 13.13 12.44
CA GLU A 17 -1.35 12.42 12.90
C GLU A 17 -1.97 11.70 11.71
N ILE A 18 -1.93 10.37 11.72
CA ILE A 18 -2.65 9.54 10.76
C ILE A 18 -3.94 9.11 11.47
N PHE A 19 -5.06 9.51 10.94
CA PHE A 19 -6.37 9.18 11.50
C PHE A 19 -6.80 7.80 11.02
N ASP A 20 -6.69 6.77 11.85
CA ASP A 20 -7.18 5.41 11.53
C ASP A 20 -8.64 5.46 11.10
N ASN A 21 -9.45 6.29 11.77
CA ASN A 21 -10.85 6.48 11.45
C ASN A 21 -11.11 6.99 10.03
N GLU A 22 -10.23 7.82 9.45
CA GLU A 22 -10.41 8.31 8.08
C GLU A 22 -10.22 7.22 7.03
N PHE A 23 -9.28 6.30 7.27
CA PHE A 23 -9.08 5.16 6.38
C PHE A 23 -10.24 4.18 6.44
N GLU A 24 -10.70 3.82 7.65
CA GLU A 24 -11.82 2.92 7.85
C GLU A 24 -13.10 3.52 7.26
N LEU A 25 -13.39 4.79 7.54
CA LEU A 25 -14.52 5.50 6.94
C LEU A 25 -14.44 5.52 5.41
N ALA A 26 -13.27 5.78 4.85
CA ALA A 26 -13.09 5.79 3.40
C ALA A 26 -13.23 4.38 2.76
N ILE A 27 -12.87 3.33 3.49
CA ILE A 27 -13.11 1.93 3.08
C ILE A 27 -14.61 1.64 3.05
N ASP A 28 -15.35 2.03 4.11
CA ASP A 28 -16.79 1.84 4.21
C ASP A 28 -17.53 2.61 3.11
N GLU A 29 -17.19 3.88 2.89
CA GLU A 29 -17.71 4.70 1.80
C GLU A 29 -17.45 4.05 0.42
N ALA A 30 -16.26 3.45 0.23
CA ALA A 30 -15.94 2.77 -1.01
C ALA A 30 -16.76 1.48 -1.18
N CYS A 31 -16.95 0.71 -0.10
CA CYS A 31 -17.75 -0.51 -0.11
C CYS A 31 -19.21 -0.20 -0.47
N GLU A 32 -19.81 0.81 0.17
CA GLU A 32 -21.15 1.29 -0.16
C GLU A 32 -21.25 1.71 -1.64
N LYS A 33 -20.32 2.55 -2.08
CA LYS A 33 -20.29 3.07 -3.46
C LYS A 33 -20.19 1.97 -4.52
N TYR A 34 -19.44 0.90 -4.23
CA TYR A 34 -19.21 -0.18 -5.20
C TYR A 34 -20.13 -1.39 -4.97
N GLY A 35 -21.06 -1.34 -4.02
CA GLY A 35 -21.97 -2.41 -3.69
C GLY A 35 -21.25 -3.66 -3.16
N ILE A 36 -20.23 -3.49 -2.33
CA ILE A 36 -19.45 -4.56 -1.73
C ILE A 36 -20.00 -4.78 -0.32
N GLU A 37 -20.72 -5.88 -0.11
CA GLU A 37 -21.30 -6.23 1.20
C GLU A 37 -20.25 -6.80 2.16
N ASP A 38 -19.34 -7.63 1.64
CA ASP A 38 -18.22 -8.20 2.40
C ASP A 38 -16.91 -8.03 1.63
N LEU A 39 -16.02 -7.23 2.19
CA LEU A 39 -14.74 -6.96 1.56
C LEU A 39 -13.83 -8.19 1.56
N THR A 40 -14.01 -9.14 2.48
CA THR A 40 -13.22 -10.39 2.51
C THR A 40 -13.50 -11.24 1.27
N GLU A 41 -14.73 -11.26 0.79
CA GLU A 41 -15.17 -11.98 -0.41
C GLU A 41 -14.90 -11.20 -1.72
N ALA A 42 -14.58 -9.91 -1.62
CA ALA A 42 -14.34 -9.07 -2.79
C ALA A 42 -13.12 -9.56 -3.61
N SER A 43 -13.23 -9.46 -4.94
CA SER A 43 -12.12 -9.78 -5.84
C SER A 43 -10.95 -8.80 -5.67
N GLN A 44 -9.74 -9.21 -6.10
CA GLN A 44 -8.57 -8.32 -6.13
C GLN A 44 -8.79 -7.06 -6.98
N ARG A 45 -9.66 -7.13 -7.99
CA ARG A 45 -10.03 -5.96 -8.80
C ARG A 45 -10.86 -4.97 -7.99
N GLN A 46 -11.82 -5.46 -7.20
CA GLN A 46 -12.61 -4.62 -6.30
C GLN A 46 -11.73 -4.05 -5.19
N TRP A 47 -10.84 -4.85 -4.59
CA TRP A 47 -9.85 -4.36 -3.65
C TRP A 47 -9.03 -3.17 -4.17
N LYS A 48 -8.49 -3.28 -5.40
CA LYS A 48 -7.77 -2.16 -6.02
C LYS A 48 -8.66 -0.93 -6.25
N ALA A 49 -9.94 -1.13 -6.55
CA ALA A 49 -10.89 -0.02 -6.69
C ALA A 49 -11.13 0.68 -5.34
N VAL A 50 -11.26 -0.09 -4.25
CA VAL A 50 -11.34 0.44 -2.87
C VAL A 50 -10.08 1.22 -2.53
N MET A 51 -8.88 0.64 -2.71
CA MET A 51 -7.61 1.34 -2.44
C MET A 51 -7.47 2.64 -3.23
N ARG A 52 -7.91 2.67 -4.47
CA ARG A 52 -7.94 3.90 -5.28
C ARG A 52 -8.89 4.95 -4.72
N TYR A 53 -10.06 4.53 -4.23
CA TYR A 53 -11.01 5.45 -3.61
C TYR A 53 -10.44 6.04 -2.33
N VAL A 54 -9.94 5.18 -1.45
CA VAL A 54 -9.31 5.56 -0.18
C VAL A 54 -8.15 6.54 -0.42
N GLY A 55 -7.24 6.21 -1.33
CA GLY A 55 -6.11 7.07 -1.65
C GLY A 55 -6.54 8.47 -2.12
N LYS A 56 -7.54 8.56 -2.97
CA LYS A 56 -8.07 9.87 -3.42
C LYS A 56 -8.81 10.63 -2.33
N ARG A 57 -9.45 9.92 -1.41
CA ARG A 57 -10.22 10.52 -0.32
C ARG A 57 -9.31 11.04 0.79
N VAL A 58 -8.29 10.25 1.16
CA VAL A 58 -7.36 10.58 2.26
C VAL A 58 -6.18 11.43 1.79
N PHE A 59 -5.68 11.20 0.57
CA PHE A 59 -4.54 11.93 0.00
C PHE A 59 -4.91 12.64 -1.31
N PRO A 60 -5.80 13.63 -1.29
CA PRO A 60 -6.31 14.25 -2.51
C PRO A 60 -5.20 14.91 -3.36
N ASP A 61 -4.16 15.45 -2.75
CA ASP A 61 -3.05 16.14 -3.42
C ASP A 61 -1.66 15.59 -3.11
N THR A 62 -1.54 14.52 -2.34
CA THR A 62 -0.26 13.92 -1.89
C THR A 62 0.66 14.87 -1.10
N GLN A 63 0.24 16.09 -0.78
CA GLN A 63 1.11 17.04 -0.05
C GLN A 63 1.46 16.56 1.35
N ILE A 64 0.54 15.84 2.01
CA ILE A 64 0.75 15.24 3.33
C ILE A 64 1.94 14.25 3.32
N LEU A 65 2.16 13.58 2.18
CA LEU A 65 3.24 12.62 2.01
C LEU A 65 4.57 13.26 1.63
N ARG A 66 4.62 14.57 1.45
CA ARG A 66 5.86 15.28 1.11
C ARG A 66 6.68 15.57 2.35
N ASP A 67 7.99 15.45 2.19
CA ASP A 67 8.92 15.90 3.23
C ASP A 67 8.75 17.41 3.47
N LYS A 68 8.38 17.78 4.70
CA LYS A 68 8.19 19.18 5.11
C LYS A 68 9.48 20.00 4.94
N ASN A 69 10.65 19.37 5.10
CA ASN A 69 11.93 20.01 4.92
C ASN A 69 12.22 20.37 3.46
N THR A 70 11.63 19.66 2.51
CA THR A 70 11.76 19.98 1.08
C THR A 70 10.96 21.23 0.69
N VAL A 71 9.87 21.52 1.40
CA VAL A 71 9.04 22.71 1.18
C VAL A 71 9.72 23.96 1.73
N LEU A 72 10.52 23.83 2.78
CA LEU A 72 11.23 24.96 3.42
C LEU A 72 12.51 25.37 2.70
N LEU A 73 12.98 24.60 1.72
CA LEU A 73 14.09 25.00 0.86
C LEU A 73 13.58 25.89 -0.28
N GLU A 74 13.01 27.05 0.07
CA GLU A 74 12.73 28.15 -0.85
C GLU A 74 14.04 28.69 -1.43
N GLY A 75 14.51 28.06 -2.44
CA GLY A 75 15.71 28.46 -3.16
C GLY A 75 16.16 27.37 -4.09
N ASN A 76 15.60 27.32 -5.30
CA ASN A 76 16.15 26.64 -6.49
C ASN A 76 16.54 25.14 -6.39
N LYS A 77 16.08 24.41 -5.38
CA LYS A 77 16.23 22.94 -5.40
C LYS A 77 15.02 22.31 -6.03
N ILE A 78 15.17 21.81 -7.24
CA ILE A 78 14.19 20.99 -7.92
C ILE A 78 13.94 19.74 -7.06
N PRO A 79 12.68 19.41 -6.70
CA PRO A 79 12.39 18.18 -5.97
C PRO A 79 12.92 16.98 -6.75
N THR A 80 13.88 16.27 -6.19
CA THR A 80 14.37 15.01 -6.75
C THR A 80 13.55 13.85 -6.20
N ASN A 81 13.61 12.68 -6.84
CA ASN A 81 12.97 11.47 -6.32
C ASN A 81 13.45 11.11 -4.90
N ASN A 82 14.60 11.63 -4.47
CA ASN A 82 15.22 11.33 -3.19
C ASN A 82 14.68 12.16 -2.03
N ASN A 83 14.12 13.33 -2.28
CA ASN A 83 13.67 14.28 -1.24
C ASN A 83 12.22 14.76 -1.43
N ARG A 84 11.46 14.09 -2.29
CA ARG A 84 10.08 14.52 -2.61
C ARG A 84 9.08 14.11 -1.53
N PHE A 85 9.30 12.98 -0.87
CA PHE A 85 8.35 12.36 0.05
C PHE A 85 9.00 12.06 1.40
N ASP A 86 8.19 12.08 2.47
CA ASP A 86 8.58 11.56 3.77
C ASP A 86 8.44 10.03 3.79
N TYR A 87 9.57 9.36 3.64
CA TYR A 87 9.59 7.90 3.56
C TYR A 87 9.34 7.21 4.90
N ASN A 88 9.45 7.91 6.04
CA ASN A 88 9.06 7.35 7.33
C ASN A 88 7.54 7.21 7.41
N ILE A 89 6.81 8.23 6.97
CA ILE A 89 5.34 8.18 6.86
C ILE A 89 4.93 7.08 5.90
N ILE A 90 5.55 7.03 4.72
CA ILE A 90 5.24 6.00 3.72
C ILE A 90 5.55 4.60 4.24
N ASN A 91 6.61 4.41 5.03
CA ASN A 91 6.88 3.12 5.66
C ASN A 91 5.78 2.73 6.66
N THR A 92 5.32 3.66 7.49
CA THR A 92 4.18 3.42 8.40
C THR A 92 2.90 3.07 7.63
N LEU A 93 2.61 3.81 6.54
CA LEU A 93 1.49 3.50 5.66
C LEU A 93 1.63 2.15 4.96
N CYS A 94 2.86 1.71 4.70
CA CYS A 94 3.12 0.36 4.18
C CYS A 94 2.74 -0.71 5.21
N ASP A 95 3.10 -0.53 6.49
CA ASP A 95 2.73 -1.44 7.56
C ASP A 95 1.21 -1.48 7.77
N TYR A 96 0.56 -0.33 7.73
CA TYR A 96 -0.90 -0.24 7.77
C TYR A 96 -1.55 -0.96 6.58
N TYR A 97 -1.07 -0.73 5.35
CA TYR A 97 -1.57 -1.40 4.14
C TYR A 97 -1.45 -2.92 4.22
N MET A 98 -0.34 -3.43 4.77
CA MET A 98 -0.15 -4.86 5.00
C MET A 98 -1.20 -5.38 5.99
N SER A 99 -1.37 -4.71 7.13
CA SER A 99 -2.35 -5.09 8.16
C SER A 99 -3.79 -5.13 7.64
N ILE A 100 -4.23 -4.11 6.88
CA ILE A 100 -5.58 -4.13 6.30
C ILE A 100 -5.74 -5.18 5.19
N SER A 101 -4.67 -5.45 4.42
CA SER A 101 -4.70 -6.51 3.41
C SER A 101 -4.89 -7.88 4.05
N ASP A 102 -4.23 -8.15 5.18
CA ASP A 102 -4.41 -9.39 5.95
C ASP A 102 -5.82 -9.48 6.51
N ARG A 103 -6.30 -8.40 7.15
CA ARG A 103 -7.66 -8.35 7.73
C ARG A 103 -8.74 -8.75 6.70
N TYR A 104 -8.58 -8.33 5.46
CA TYR A 104 -9.53 -8.59 4.39
C TYR A 104 -9.13 -9.76 3.46
N ASN A 105 -8.09 -10.52 3.82
CA ASN A 105 -7.58 -11.64 3.00
C ASN A 105 -7.29 -11.22 1.55
N LYS A 106 -6.52 -10.14 1.37
CA LYS A 106 -6.17 -9.59 0.05
C LYS A 106 -4.68 -9.70 -0.24
N LEU A 107 -4.38 -10.06 -1.49
CA LEU A 107 -2.99 -10.10 -1.94
C LEU A 107 -2.40 -8.68 -2.01
N ILE A 108 -1.27 -8.52 -1.35
CA ILE A 108 -0.49 -7.30 -1.40
C ILE A 108 0.11 -7.10 -2.79
N SER A 109 0.12 -5.85 -3.25
CA SER A 109 0.81 -5.46 -4.48
C SER A 109 1.30 -4.01 -4.41
N ALA A 110 2.45 -3.76 -5.03
CA ALA A 110 2.97 -2.40 -5.18
C ALA A 110 1.98 -1.49 -5.93
N GLU A 111 1.18 -2.05 -6.86
CA GLU A 111 0.13 -1.32 -7.56
C GLU A 111 -0.99 -0.87 -6.62
N ALA A 112 -1.54 -1.77 -5.78
CA ALA A 112 -2.60 -1.39 -4.85
C ALA A 112 -2.08 -0.43 -3.77
N PHE A 113 -0.84 -0.59 -3.32
CA PHE A 113 -0.19 0.37 -2.43
C PHE A 113 -0.01 1.74 -3.08
N SER A 114 0.39 1.81 -4.35
CA SER A 114 0.48 3.09 -5.07
C SER A 114 -0.88 3.79 -5.19
N LEU A 115 -1.95 3.01 -5.38
CA LEU A 115 -3.32 3.53 -5.40
C LEU A 115 -3.74 4.09 -4.04
N LEU A 116 -3.40 3.41 -2.95
CA LEU A 116 -3.65 3.88 -1.58
C LEU A 116 -2.93 5.20 -1.29
N LEU A 117 -1.69 5.34 -1.76
CA LEU A 117 -0.91 6.59 -1.61
C LEU A 117 -1.30 7.69 -2.60
N ASN A 118 -2.24 7.42 -3.51
CA ASN A 118 -2.58 8.31 -4.63
C ASN A 118 -1.34 8.72 -5.46
N MET A 119 -0.39 7.79 -5.64
CA MET A 119 0.87 7.99 -6.36
C MET A 119 0.88 7.22 -7.69
N PRO A 120 1.67 7.66 -8.69
CA PRO A 120 1.93 6.85 -9.87
C PRO A 120 2.62 5.53 -9.51
N ARG A 121 2.20 4.43 -10.15
CA ARG A 121 2.80 3.10 -9.94
C ARG A 121 4.31 3.09 -10.20
N GLU A 122 4.73 3.82 -11.19
CA GLU A 122 6.12 3.95 -11.62
C GLU A 122 7.02 4.46 -10.48
N THR A 123 6.47 5.34 -9.63
CA THR A 123 7.19 5.88 -8.47
C THR A 123 7.59 4.76 -7.51
N ILE A 124 6.66 3.86 -7.18
CA ILE A 124 6.94 2.72 -6.28
C ILE A 124 7.89 1.72 -6.96
N SER A 125 7.71 1.46 -8.25
CA SER A 125 8.55 0.51 -8.99
C SER A 125 10.02 0.98 -9.08
N LEU A 126 10.26 2.27 -9.21
CA LEU A 126 11.61 2.85 -9.24
C LEU A 126 12.38 2.64 -7.92
N TRP A 127 11.69 2.54 -6.77
CA TRP A 127 12.35 2.29 -5.48
C TRP A 127 13.07 0.94 -5.43
N GLY A 128 12.64 -0.03 -6.26
CA GLY A 128 13.31 -1.33 -6.38
C GLY A 128 14.68 -1.28 -7.07
N SER A 129 14.99 -0.16 -7.72
CA SER A 129 16.30 0.10 -8.38
C SER A 129 17.21 1.01 -7.55
N ASP A 130 16.76 1.42 -6.36
CA ASP A 130 17.55 2.25 -5.48
C ASP A 130 18.64 1.46 -4.75
N GLU A 131 19.56 2.19 -4.11
CA GLU A 131 20.57 1.59 -3.24
C GLU A 131 19.92 0.80 -2.09
N PRO A 132 20.39 -0.44 -1.80
CA PRO A 132 19.79 -1.30 -0.77
C PRO A 132 19.77 -0.70 0.65
N SER A 133 20.59 0.30 0.92
CA SER A 133 20.62 1.02 2.19
C SER A 133 19.52 2.07 2.34
N THR A 134 18.78 2.37 1.30
CA THR A 134 17.75 3.41 1.31
C THR A 134 16.43 2.90 1.91
N LEU A 135 15.70 3.79 2.61
CA LEU A 135 14.38 3.46 3.14
C LEU A 135 13.39 3.12 2.02
N ARG A 136 13.51 3.77 0.85
CA ARG A 136 12.69 3.49 -0.34
C ARG A 136 12.84 2.06 -0.83
N PHE A 137 14.09 1.60 -0.99
CA PHE A 137 14.37 0.23 -1.35
C PHE A 137 13.80 -0.74 -0.31
N ASN A 138 13.95 -0.43 0.99
CA ASN A 138 13.45 -1.27 2.06
C ASN A 138 11.92 -1.38 2.03
N ILE A 139 11.19 -0.29 1.76
CA ILE A 139 9.72 -0.31 1.60
C ILE A 139 9.33 -1.18 0.41
N TYR A 140 9.98 -1.01 -0.74
CA TYR A 140 9.71 -1.83 -1.92
C TYR A 140 9.99 -3.30 -1.68
N LYS A 141 11.14 -3.60 -1.06
CA LYS A 141 11.55 -4.97 -0.69
C LYS A 141 10.53 -5.59 0.28
N LYS A 142 10.11 -4.87 1.32
CA LYS A 142 9.09 -5.30 2.28
C LYS A 142 7.80 -5.72 1.57
N LEU A 143 7.27 -4.88 0.68
CA LEU A 143 6.08 -5.19 -0.11
C LEU A 143 6.26 -6.43 -0.98
N LYS A 144 7.42 -6.58 -1.59
CA LYS A 144 7.74 -7.71 -2.47
C LYS A 144 7.88 -9.02 -1.69
N ASP A 145 8.62 -8.99 -0.59
CA ASP A 145 8.84 -10.17 0.27
C ASP A 145 7.52 -10.64 0.87
N TYR A 146 6.72 -9.73 1.41
CA TYR A 146 5.42 -10.06 1.98
C TYR A 146 4.43 -10.61 0.93
N ARG A 147 4.42 -10.03 -0.28
CA ARG A 147 3.64 -10.59 -1.38
C ARG A 147 4.03 -12.03 -1.69
N LEU A 148 5.33 -12.34 -1.68
CA LEU A 148 5.82 -13.70 -1.91
C LEU A 148 5.31 -14.67 -0.84
N GLU A 149 5.32 -14.28 0.44
CA GLU A 149 4.76 -15.08 1.52
C GLU A 149 3.26 -15.31 1.33
N CYS A 150 2.47 -14.26 1.07
CA CYS A 150 1.03 -14.41 0.78
C CYS A 150 0.75 -15.36 -0.41
N ILE A 151 1.62 -15.36 -1.43
CA ILE A 151 1.49 -16.27 -2.57
C ILE A 151 1.76 -17.72 -2.15
N LYS A 152 2.76 -17.94 -1.29
CA LYS A 152 3.07 -19.28 -0.75
C LYS A 152 1.92 -19.80 0.11
N ASP A 153 1.40 -18.96 1.01
CA ASP A 153 0.30 -19.32 1.90
C ASP A 153 -0.95 -19.69 1.10
N ASN A 154 -1.30 -18.87 0.11
CA ASN A 154 -2.41 -19.19 -0.81
C ASN A 154 -2.20 -20.48 -1.60
N ALA A 155 -0.93 -20.88 -1.89
CA ALA A 155 -0.65 -22.14 -2.54
C ALA A 155 -0.94 -23.34 -1.63
N TYR A 156 -0.65 -23.20 -0.35
CA TYR A 156 -0.92 -24.24 0.65
C TYR A 156 -2.42 -24.38 0.93
N ASP A 157 -3.13 -23.23 1.09
CA ASP A 157 -4.52 -23.24 1.54
C ASP A 157 -5.53 -23.58 0.43
N ASN A 158 -5.32 -23.10 -0.79
CA ASN A 158 -6.33 -23.17 -1.86
C ASN A 158 -6.11 -24.28 -2.88
N GLY A 159 -5.10 -25.10 -2.75
CA GLY A 159 -4.84 -26.24 -3.65
C GLY A 159 -4.53 -25.89 -5.13
N ASN A 160 -4.54 -24.59 -5.50
CA ASN A 160 -4.13 -24.16 -6.85
C ASN A 160 -2.62 -23.92 -6.92
N VAL A 161 -1.88 -24.94 -6.59
CA VAL A 161 -0.41 -24.91 -6.50
C VAL A 161 0.21 -24.48 -7.82
N THR A 162 -0.31 -24.95 -8.96
CA THR A 162 0.27 -24.67 -10.29
C THR A 162 0.17 -23.19 -10.65
N GLY A 163 -0.98 -22.56 -10.45
CA GLY A 163 -1.17 -21.12 -10.73
C GLY A 163 -0.31 -20.25 -9.82
N THR A 164 -0.24 -20.60 -8.56
CA THR A 164 0.56 -19.88 -7.57
C THR A 164 2.07 -20.04 -7.82
N MET A 165 2.52 -21.25 -8.16
CA MET A 165 3.91 -21.50 -8.59
C MET A 165 4.28 -20.73 -9.84
N TYR A 166 3.36 -20.64 -10.83
CA TYR A 166 3.59 -19.85 -12.04
C TYR A 166 3.83 -18.38 -11.71
N VAL A 167 2.98 -17.78 -10.89
CA VAL A 167 3.14 -16.38 -10.45
C VAL A 167 4.45 -16.20 -9.68
N GLY A 168 4.77 -17.12 -8.76
CA GLY A 168 6.04 -17.11 -8.01
C GLY A 168 7.25 -17.14 -8.93
N ASN A 169 7.24 -17.98 -9.95
CA ASN A 169 8.35 -18.08 -10.91
C ASN A 169 8.48 -16.84 -11.80
N VAL A 170 7.36 -16.30 -12.29
CA VAL A 170 7.35 -15.14 -13.19
C VAL A 170 7.71 -13.84 -12.44
N GLU A 171 7.10 -13.60 -11.28
CA GLU A 171 7.30 -12.36 -10.54
C GLU A 171 8.58 -12.35 -9.70
N PHE A 172 9.01 -13.49 -9.19
CA PHE A 172 10.10 -13.59 -8.21
C PHE A 172 11.28 -14.47 -8.65
N GLY A 173 11.17 -15.16 -9.79
CA GLY A 173 12.25 -16.03 -10.29
C GLY A 173 12.56 -17.22 -9.38
N THR A 174 11.57 -17.73 -8.64
CA THR A 174 11.78 -18.77 -7.61
C THR A 174 12.18 -20.15 -8.15
N ASN A 175 12.08 -20.38 -9.49
CA ASN A 175 12.42 -21.64 -10.15
C ASN A 175 11.79 -22.89 -9.50
N LEU A 176 10.54 -22.77 -9.07
CA LEU A 176 9.82 -23.88 -8.45
C LEU A 176 9.65 -25.03 -9.46
N PRO A 177 9.90 -26.31 -9.05
CA PRO A 177 9.84 -27.45 -9.95
C PRO A 177 8.43 -27.64 -10.51
N GLY A 178 8.34 -28.00 -11.81
CA GLY A 178 7.09 -28.31 -12.49
C GLY A 178 6.55 -27.21 -13.40
N VAL A 179 7.18 -26.04 -13.47
CA VAL A 179 6.86 -24.98 -14.41
C VAL A 179 8.02 -24.78 -15.35
N SER A 180 7.92 -25.30 -16.58
CA SER A 180 8.89 -24.98 -17.63
C SER A 180 8.74 -23.52 -18.09
N ARG A 181 9.86 -22.85 -18.29
CA ARG A 181 9.89 -21.53 -18.92
C ARG A 181 9.55 -21.60 -20.40
#